data_9a7da584e6444d8ee70262acba9b373b
#
_entry.id   9a7da584e6444d8ee70262acba9b373b
#
_cell.length_a   1.000
_cell.length_b   1.000
_cell.length_c   1.000
_cell.angle_alpha   90.00
_cell.angle_beta   90.00
_cell.angle_gamma   90.00
#
_symmetry.space_group_name_H-M   'P 1'
#
loop_
_entity.id
_entity.type
_entity.pdbx_description
1 polymer ?
#
loop_
_entity_poly.entity_id
_entity_poly.type
_entity_poly.pdbx_seq_one_letter_code
_entity_poly.pdbx_strand_id
1 'polypeptide(L)'
;MQGRKVLIVDDDPNILNALQRVLLDEDYEVETAGSAEEALEKLKLFPAGIVLSDYMMPVMSGLELLGKVKQRLPHTVTILITGKAELEVPIEAINKGDIFRFLLKPWDDEELKMALRVAFQYHDLISENRRLAETVKKQSSLLEDIESKYPGITKVKKEEDGSIVFEDEDSDEIIDKFQL
;
A
#
# COMPACT_ATOMS: atom_id res chain seq x y z
N MET A 1 -9.99 0.55 -12.40
CA MET A 1 -8.74 0.12 -11.71
C MET A 1 -7.79 1.30 -11.81
N GLN A 2 -7.24 1.80 -10.71
CA GLN A 2 -6.10 2.72 -10.82
C GLN A 2 -4.97 1.95 -11.47
N GLY A 3 -4.34 2.52 -12.53
CA GLY A 3 -3.23 1.87 -13.24
C GLY A 3 -2.10 1.53 -12.27
N ARG A 4 -1.43 0.42 -12.52
CA ARG A 4 -0.26 -0.02 -11.75
C ARG A 4 0.89 0.93 -12.01
N LYS A 5 1.21 1.81 -11.05
CA LYS A 5 2.18 2.88 -11.17
C LYS A 5 3.53 2.49 -10.59
N VAL A 6 4.58 2.64 -11.39
CA VAL A 6 5.98 2.38 -11.02
C VAL A 6 6.80 3.66 -11.19
N LEU A 7 7.53 4.06 -10.17
CA LEU A 7 8.55 5.10 -10.27
C LEU A 7 9.93 4.44 -10.25
N ILE A 8 10.74 4.70 -11.27
CA ILE A 8 12.12 4.22 -11.40
C ILE A 8 13.06 5.38 -11.12
N VAL A 9 14.06 5.15 -10.27
CA VAL A 9 15.02 6.19 -9.88
C VAL A 9 16.44 5.68 -10.04
N ASP A 10 17.22 6.35 -10.88
CA ASP A 10 18.63 6.06 -11.13
C ASP A 10 19.28 7.31 -11.71
N ASP A 11 20.51 7.66 -11.34
CA ASP A 11 21.22 8.84 -11.85
C ASP A 11 21.82 8.61 -13.25
N ASP A 12 21.88 7.36 -13.73
CA ASP A 12 22.28 7.03 -15.09
C ASP A 12 21.07 6.94 -16.03
N PRO A 13 20.93 7.90 -17.00
CA PRO A 13 19.82 7.87 -17.96
C PRO A 13 19.80 6.59 -18.82
N ASN A 14 20.93 5.92 -19.03
CA ASN A 14 20.97 4.67 -19.80
C ASN A 14 20.29 3.54 -19.03
N ILE A 15 20.47 3.50 -17.70
CA ILE A 15 19.80 2.55 -16.82
C ILE A 15 18.30 2.82 -16.81
N LEU A 16 17.87 4.08 -16.64
CA LEU A 16 16.44 4.45 -16.72
C LEU A 16 15.81 4.00 -18.04
N ASN A 17 16.47 4.26 -19.17
CA ASN A 17 15.98 3.85 -20.49
C ASN A 17 15.94 2.32 -20.65
N ALA A 18 16.93 1.60 -20.10
CA ALA A 18 16.94 0.14 -20.14
C ALA A 18 15.76 -0.45 -19.34
N LEU A 19 15.55 0.02 -18.10
CA LEU A 19 14.46 -0.41 -17.24
C LEU A 19 13.08 -0.09 -17.85
N GLN A 20 12.90 1.12 -18.39
CA GLN A 20 11.65 1.46 -19.09
C GLN A 20 11.39 0.54 -20.27
N ARG A 21 12.40 0.19 -21.06
CA ARG A 21 12.28 -0.70 -22.23
C ARG A 21 11.83 -2.10 -21.81
N VAL A 22 12.34 -2.64 -20.72
CA VAL A 22 11.95 -3.95 -20.18
C VAL A 22 10.47 -3.97 -19.79
N LEU A 23 9.93 -2.81 -19.38
CA LEU A 23 8.55 -2.69 -18.88
C LEU A 23 7.55 -2.22 -19.93
N LEU A 24 7.98 -1.94 -21.18
CA LEU A 24 7.08 -1.43 -22.24
C LEU A 24 5.89 -2.34 -22.55
N ASP A 25 6.10 -3.66 -22.47
CA ASP A 25 5.08 -4.66 -22.79
C ASP A 25 4.23 -5.06 -21.56
N GLU A 26 4.53 -4.49 -20.38
CA GLU A 26 3.77 -4.73 -19.16
C GLU A 26 2.69 -3.64 -19.00
N ASP A 27 1.58 -3.99 -18.36
CA ASP A 27 0.48 -3.06 -18.09
C ASP A 27 0.80 -2.16 -16.87
N TYR A 28 1.89 -1.39 -16.98
CA TYR A 28 2.36 -0.45 -15.96
C TYR A 28 2.43 0.98 -16.51
N GLU A 29 2.02 1.93 -15.69
CA GLU A 29 2.29 3.35 -15.89
C GLU A 29 3.65 3.65 -15.25
N VAL A 30 4.67 3.92 -16.07
CA VAL A 30 6.07 4.05 -15.62
C VAL A 30 6.51 5.51 -15.72
N GLU A 31 6.95 6.06 -14.59
CA GLU A 31 7.65 7.34 -14.49
C GLU A 31 9.10 7.10 -14.07
N THR A 32 10.00 8.02 -14.45
CA THR A 32 11.43 7.95 -14.09
C THR A 32 11.87 9.23 -13.40
N ALA A 33 12.89 9.13 -12.55
CA ALA A 33 13.55 10.29 -11.93
C ALA A 33 15.06 10.08 -11.94
N GLY A 34 15.81 11.15 -12.26
CA GLY A 34 17.28 11.15 -12.31
C GLY A 34 17.93 11.44 -10.96
N SER A 35 17.17 11.67 -9.91
CA SER A 35 17.68 11.87 -8.55
C SER A 35 16.62 11.55 -7.50
N ALA A 36 17.07 11.37 -6.26
CA ALA A 36 16.19 11.14 -5.14
C ALA A 36 15.26 12.34 -4.85
N GLU A 37 15.75 13.56 -5.03
CA GLU A 37 14.97 14.79 -4.86
C GLU A 37 13.85 14.87 -5.90
N GLU A 38 14.18 14.62 -7.18
CA GLU A 38 13.21 14.59 -8.26
C GLU A 38 12.14 13.53 -8.00
N ALA A 39 12.56 12.35 -7.54
CA ALA A 39 11.64 11.26 -7.18
C ALA A 39 10.63 11.68 -6.10
N LEU A 40 11.11 12.34 -5.03
CA LEU A 40 10.25 12.83 -3.94
C LEU A 40 9.25 13.90 -4.41
N GLU A 41 9.63 14.76 -5.36
CA GLU A 41 8.71 15.74 -5.96
C GLU A 41 7.69 15.06 -6.87
N LYS A 42 8.12 14.13 -7.72
CA LYS A 42 7.22 13.39 -8.61
C LYS A 42 6.19 12.58 -7.83
N LEU A 43 6.55 11.95 -6.71
CA LEU A 43 5.64 11.18 -5.87
C LEU A 43 4.46 12.00 -5.30
N LYS A 44 4.57 13.33 -5.25
CA LYS A 44 3.44 14.21 -4.84
C LYS A 44 2.31 14.22 -5.87
N LEU A 45 2.63 14.09 -7.16
CA LEU A 45 1.68 14.13 -8.28
C LEU A 45 1.40 12.74 -8.87
N PHE A 46 2.36 11.85 -8.71
CA PHE A 46 2.33 10.47 -9.20
C PHE A 46 2.50 9.51 -8.03
N PRO A 47 1.44 9.20 -7.27
CA PRO A 47 1.53 8.28 -6.14
C PRO A 47 1.77 6.86 -6.64
N ALA A 48 3.05 6.49 -6.77
CA ALA A 48 3.46 5.19 -7.26
C ALA A 48 3.16 4.08 -6.24
N GLY A 49 2.63 2.96 -6.73
CA GLY A 49 2.46 1.74 -5.92
C GLY A 49 3.80 1.05 -5.64
N ILE A 50 4.75 1.19 -6.59
CA ILE A 50 6.11 0.67 -6.44
C ILE A 50 7.12 1.77 -6.74
N VAL A 51 8.17 1.86 -5.90
CA VAL A 51 9.38 2.65 -6.18
C VAL A 51 10.54 1.70 -6.31
N LEU A 52 11.20 1.74 -7.49
CA LEU A 52 12.40 1.00 -7.81
C LEU A 52 13.56 1.98 -7.86
N SER A 53 14.56 1.86 -6.99
CA SER A 53 15.66 2.82 -6.89
C SER A 53 17.01 2.16 -6.98
N ASP A 54 17.94 2.79 -7.70
CA ASP A 54 19.36 2.49 -7.54
C ASP A 54 19.81 2.78 -6.10
N TYR A 55 20.78 2.00 -5.63
CA TYR A 55 21.37 2.20 -4.30
C TYR A 55 22.31 3.40 -4.27
N MET A 56 23.23 3.49 -5.26
CA MET A 56 24.28 4.48 -5.31
C MET A 56 23.90 5.69 -6.18
N MET A 57 23.34 6.70 -5.56
CA MET A 57 23.04 7.96 -6.21
C MET A 57 23.76 9.13 -5.51
N PRO A 58 24.12 10.21 -6.25
CA PRO A 58 24.69 11.41 -5.66
C PRO A 58 23.73 12.08 -4.67
N VAL A 59 24.27 12.75 -3.66
CA VAL A 59 23.56 13.55 -2.65
C VAL A 59 22.73 12.71 -1.66
N MET A 60 21.84 11.86 -2.17
CA MET A 60 20.98 11.00 -1.36
C MET A 60 20.96 9.60 -1.96
N SER A 61 21.34 8.62 -1.14
CA SER A 61 21.32 7.21 -1.56
C SER A 61 19.88 6.70 -1.77
N GLY A 62 19.74 5.64 -2.59
CA GLY A 62 18.45 4.98 -2.77
C GLY A 62 17.86 4.46 -1.48
N LEU A 63 18.70 3.99 -0.57
CA LEU A 63 18.26 3.54 0.75
C LEU A 63 17.61 4.65 1.56
N GLU A 64 18.23 5.84 1.60
CA GLU A 64 17.67 7.02 2.28
C GLU A 64 16.38 7.51 1.60
N LEU A 65 16.35 7.49 0.25
CA LEU A 65 15.14 7.78 -0.52
C LEU A 65 14.01 6.85 -0.13
N LEU A 66 14.23 5.53 -0.19
CA LEU A 66 13.19 4.53 0.09
C LEU A 66 12.69 4.61 1.55
N GLY A 67 13.57 4.90 2.52
CA GLY A 67 13.19 5.21 3.89
C GLY A 67 12.24 6.41 4.00
N LYS A 68 12.54 7.51 3.29
CA LYS A 68 11.65 8.70 3.23
C LYS A 68 10.32 8.40 2.51
N VAL A 69 10.36 7.56 1.48
CA VAL A 69 9.15 7.10 0.79
C VAL A 69 8.26 6.33 1.76
N LYS A 70 8.81 5.38 2.51
CA LYS A 70 8.07 4.59 3.49
C LYS A 70 7.43 5.43 4.59
N GLN A 71 8.14 6.46 5.07
CA GLN A 71 7.59 7.39 6.08
C GLN A 71 6.39 8.18 5.56
N ARG A 72 6.40 8.62 4.30
CA ARG A 72 5.34 9.45 3.70
C ARG A 72 4.23 8.64 3.04
N LEU A 73 4.60 7.52 2.44
CA LEU A 73 3.74 6.63 1.67
C LEU A 73 3.94 5.18 2.15
N PRO A 74 3.47 4.81 3.35
CA PRO A 74 3.79 3.52 3.99
C PRO A 74 3.31 2.30 3.20
N HIS A 75 2.38 2.48 2.28
CA HIS A 75 1.83 1.41 1.44
C HIS A 75 2.59 1.22 0.11
N THR A 76 3.43 2.18 -0.28
CA THR A 76 4.29 2.02 -1.46
C THR A 76 5.29 0.89 -1.21
N VAL A 77 5.39 -0.02 -2.15
CA VAL A 77 6.36 -1.11 -2.12
C VAL A 77 7.68 -0.61 -2.70
N THR A 78 8.77 -0.89 -2.01
CA THR A 78 10.09 -0.36 -2.31
C THR A 78 11.02 -1.46 -2.74
N ILE A 79 11.67 -1.31 -3.88
CA ILE A 79 12.66 -2.24 -4.43
C ILE A 79 13.96 -1.48 -4.64
N LEU A 80 15.07 -2.06 -4.21
CA LEU A 80 16.40 -1.50 -4.38
C LEU A 80 17.17 -2.27 -5.45
N ILE A 81 17.80 -1.55 -6.38
CA ILE A 81 18.77 -2.14 -7.31
C ILE A 81 20.16 -1.82 -6.79
N THR A 82 21.07 -2.79 -6.77
CA THR A 82 22.40 -2.63 -6.18
C THR A 82 23.45 -3.50 -6.88
N GLY A 83 24.71 -3.07 -6.85
CA GLY A 83 25.83 -3.90 -7.28
C GLY A 83 26.23 -4.96 -6.24
N LYS A 84 26.93 -6.00 -6.68
CA LYS A 84 27.37 -7.10 -5.79
C LYS A 84 28.26 -6.65 -4.62
N ALA A 85 29.01 -5.57 -4.79
CA ALA A 85 29.92 -5.04 -3.77
C ALA A 85 29.19 -4.31 -2.62
N GLU A 86 27.88 -4.05 -2.76
CA GLU A 86 27.11 -3.17 -1.88
C GLU A 86 26.09 -3.93 -1.03
N LEU A 87 26.13 -5.28 -1.06
CA LEU A 87 25.11 -6.15 -0.46
C LEU A 87 25.05 -6.14 1.06
N GLU A 88 26.09 -5.70 1.76
CA GLU A 88 26.14 -5.75 3.23
C GLU A 88 25.16 -4.75 3.89
N VAL A 89 24.91 -3.61 3.25
CA VAL A 89 24.08 -2.53 3.80
C VAL A 89 22.57 -2.77 3.67
N PRO A 90 22.04 -3.33 2.56
CA PRO A 90 20.60 -3.52 2.40
C PRO A 90 19.95 -4.51 3.37
N ILE A 91 20.71 -5.43 3.97
CA ILE A 91 20.18 -6.48 4.86
C ILE A 91 19.51 -5.90 6.11
N GLU A 92 20.10 -4.85 6.71
CA GLU A 92 19.49 -4.18 7.85
C GLU A 92 18.19 -3.45 7.48
N ALA A 93 18.14 -2.87 6.28
CA ALA A 93 16.96 -2.15 5.80
C ALA A 93 15.79 -3.08 5.46
N ILE A 94 16.09 -4.29 4.95
CA ILE A 94 15.08 -5.35 4.77
C ILE A 94 14.51 -5.76 6.14
N ASN A 95 15.37 -5.95 7.13
CA ASN A 95 14.96 -6.33 8.48
C ASN A 95 14.12 -5.26 9.17
N LYS A 96 14.30 -3.97 8.82
CA LYS A 96 13.46 -2.85 9.28
C LYS A 96 12.14 -2.71 8.51
N GLY A 97 11.96 -3.48 7.41
CA GLY A 97 10.77 -3.41 6.56
C GLY A 97 10.75 -2.22 5.59
N ASP A 98 11.86 -1.48 5.47
CA ASP A 98 11.96 -0.32 4.58
C ASP A 98 12.14 -0.74 3.12
N ILE A 99 12.65 -1.96 2.86
CA ILE A 99 12.86 -2.52 1.53
C ILE A 99 12.12 -3.86 1.42
N PHE A 100 11.27 -3.96 0.41
CA PHE A 100 10.55 -5.21 0.11
C PHE A 100 11.47 -6.25 -0.53
N ARG A 101 12.28 -5.82 -1.49
CA ARG A 101 13.23 -6.68 -2.24
C ARG A 101 14.39 -5.87 -2.76
N PHE A 102 15.52 -6.54 -3.00
CA PHE A 102 16.61 -6.00 -3.81
C PHE A 102 16.83 -6.84 -5.06
N LEU A 103 17.37 -6.21 -6.09
CA LEU A 103 17.81 -6.80 -7.36
C LEU A 103 19.28 -6.49 -7.56
N LEU A 104 20.03 -7.42 -8.14
CA LEU A 104 21.45 -7.24 -8.41
C LEU A 104 21.70 -6.71 -9.81
N LYS A 105 22.62 -5.74 -9.94
CA LYS A 105 23.19 -5.35 -11.22
C LYS A 105 24.32 -6.33 -11.62
N PRO A 106 24.34 -6.84 -12.88
CA PRO A 106 23.31 -6.70 -13.90
C PRO A 106 22.11 -7.58 -13.57
N TRP A 107 20.89 -7.05 -13.75
CA TRP A 107 19.64 -7.79 -13.55
C TRP A 107 19.32 -8.66 -14.76
N ASP A 108 18.52 -9.69 -14.54
CA ASP A 108 17.82 -10.41 -15.57
C ASP A 108 16.43 -9.79 -15.77
N ASP A 109 16.00 -9.63 -17.03
CA ASP A 109 14.74 -8.95 -17.37
C ASP A 109 13.52 -9.70 -16.82
N GLU A 110 13.55 -11.03 -16.85
CA GLU A 110 12.45 -11.84 -16.30
C GLU A 110 12.45 -11.81 -14.77
N GLU A 111 13.61 -11.74 -14.12
CA GLU A 111 13.71 -11.55 -12.68
C GLU A 111 13.14 -10.20 -12.26
N LEU A 112 13.43 -9.12 -13.00
CA LEU A 112 12.86 -7.79 -12.76
C LEU A 112 11.34 -7.80 -12.90
N LYS A 113 10.81 -8.35 -13.99
CA LYS A 113 9.37 -8.46 -14.21
C LYS A 113 8.68 -9.27 -13.12
N MET A 114 9.26 -10.41 -12.74
CA MET A 114 8.73 -11.23 -11.66
C MET A 114 8.74 -10.49 -10.31
N ALA A 115 9.82 -9.76 -10.01
CA ALA A 115 9.91 -8.97 -8.78
C ALA A 115 8.79 -7.91 -8.71
N LEU A 116 8.53 -7.20 -9.82
CA LEU A 116 7.45 -6.21 -9.90
C LEU A 116 6.06 -6.84 -9.80
N ARG A 117 5.81 -8.00 -10.43
CA ARG A 117 4.55 -8.72 -10.30
C ARG A 117 4.26 -9.11 -8.84
N VAL A 118 5.24 -9.68 -8.15
CA VAL A 118 5.12 -10.04 -6.72
C VAL A 118 4.95 -8.78 -5.86
N ALA A 119 5.66 -7.70 -6.15
CA ALA A 119 5.53 -6.44 -5.45
C ALA A 119 4.13 -5.83 -5.61
N PHE A 120 3.52 -5.90 -6.80
CA PHE A 120 2.14 -5.45 -6.99
C PHE A 120 1.12 -6.33 -6.28
N GLN A 121 1.29 -7.65 -6.26
CA GLN A 121 0.43 -8.53 -5.46
C GLN A 121 0.47 -8.15 -3.97
N TYR A 122 1.65 -7.84 -3.45
CA TYR A 122 1.83 -7.39 -2.08
C TYR A 122 1.21 -6.01 -1.83
N HIS A 123 1.39 -5.06 -2.76
CA HIS A 123 0.77 -3.75 -2.71
C HIS A 123 -0.77 -3.84 -2.71
N ASP A 124 -1.33 -4.67 -3.59
CA ASP A 124 -2.77 -4.89 -3.70
C ASP A 124 -3.32 -5.47 -2.39
N LEU A 125 -2.61 -6.43 -1.78
CA LEU A 125 -2.98 -7.02 -0.48
C LEU A 125 -2.99 -5.99 0.65
N ILE A 126 -1.95 -5.16 0.76
CA ILE A 126 -1.88 -4.08 1.77
C ILE A 126 -3.02 -3.08 1.57
N SER A 127 -3.26 -2.68 0.32
CA SER A 127 -4.29 -1.71 -0.03
C SER A 127 -5.69 -2.22 0.30
N GLU A 128 -5.97 -3.50 0.02
CA GLU A 128 -7.25 -4.13 0.36
C GLU A 128 -7.44 -4.30 1.87
N ASN A 129 -6.41 -4.73 2.59
CA ASN A 129 -6.45 -4.82 4.06
C ASN A 129 -6.78 -3.46 4.69
N ARG A 130 -6.16 -2.38 4.19
CA ARG A 130 -6.47 -1.03 4.65
C ARG A 130 -7.91 -0.65 4.37
N ARG A 131 -8.39 -0.88 3.16
CA ARG A 131 -9.77 -0.60 2.76
C ARG A 131 -10.78 -1.30 3.67
N LEU A 132 -10.51 -2.58 3.97
CA LEU A 132 -11.34 -3.37 4.89
C LEU A 132 -11.30 -2.80 6.31
N ALA A 133 -10.12 -2.46 6.83
CA ALA A 133 -9.98 -1.86 8.15
C ALA A 133 -10.71 -0.51 8.27
N GLU A 134 -10.61 0.35 7.24
CA GLU A 134 -11.34 1.62 7.18
C GLU A 134 -12.86 1.39 7.12
N THR A 135 -13.31 0.37 6.39
CA THR A 135 -14.74 0.00 6.32
C THR A 135 -15.26 -0.48 7.68
N VAL A 136 -14.54 -1.38 8.34
CA VAL A 136 -14.88 -1.86 9.68
C VAL A 136 -14.94 -0.69 10.67
N LYS A 137 -13.96 0.21 10.64
CA LYS A 137 -13.97 1.39 11.53
C LYS A 137 -15.18 2.29 11.31
N LYS A 138 -15.56 2.53 10.04
CA LYS A 138 -16.78 3.31 9.72
C LYS A 138 -18.05 2.62 10.20
N GLN A 139 -18.16 1.30 10.03
CA GLN A 139 -19.30 0.52 10.51
C GLN A 139 -19.41 0.55 12.04
N SER A 140 -18.27 0.38 12.75
CA SER A 140 -18.24 0.47 14.21
C SER A 140 -18.69 1.84 14.71
N SER A 141 -18.17 2.92 14.09
CA SER A 141 -18.59 4.29 14.45
C SER A 141 -20.09 4.53 14.20
N LEU A 142 -20.62 3.98 13.10
CA LEU A 142 -22.07 4.08 12.83
C LEU A 142 -22.91 3.32 13.86
N LEU A 143 -22.47 2.13 14.28
CA LEU A 143 -23.13 1.36 15.33
C LEU A 143 -23.11 2.09 16.67
N GLU A 144 -21.97 2.72 17.02
CA GLU A 144 -21.85 3.55 18.23
C GLU A 144 -22.81 4.75 18.18
N ASP A 145 -22.92 5.42 17.02
CA ASP A 145 -23.85 6.54 16.84
C ASP A 145 -25.30 6.10 16.96
N ILE A 146 -25.67 4.95 16.40
CA ILE A 146 -27.01 4.38 16.52
C ILE A 146 -27.30 3.98 17.97
N GLU A 147 -26.38 3.28 18.64
CA GLU A 147 -26.53 2.90 20.04
C GLU A 147 -26.67 4.11 20.96
N SER A 148 -25.95 5.23 20.64
CA SER A 148 -26.08 6.48 21.39
C SER A 148 -27.48 7.12 21.24
N LYS A 149 -28.05 7.04 20.03
CA LYS A 149 -29.40 7.58 19.74
C LYS A 149 -30.54 6.69 20.26
N TYR A 150 -30.31 5.40 20.22
CA TYR A 150 -31.26 4.36 20.57
C TYR A 150 -30.60 3.32 21.49
N PRO A 151 -30.42 3.63 22.78
CA PRO A 151 -29.74 2.74 23.73
C PRO A 151 -30.41 1.37 23.79
N GLY A 152 -29.63 0.32 23.57
CA GLY A 152 -30.11 -1.08 23.63
C GLY A 152 -30.46 -1.67 22.26
N ILE A 153 -30.52 -0.89 21.17
CA ILE A 153 -30.91 -1.40 19.82
C ILE A 153 -29.96 -2.47 19.28
N THR A 154 -28.70 -2.46 19.71
CA THR A 154 -27.69 -3.47 19.31
C THR A 154 -27.68 -4.69 20.24
N LYS A 155 -28.42 -4.65 21.36
CA LYS A 155 -28.52 -5.76 22.33
C LYS A 155 -29.64 -6.70 21.97
N VAL A 156 -29.32 -7.74 21.20
CA VAL A 156 -30.25 -8.81 20.88
C VAL A 156 -30.24 -9.81 22.04
N LYS A 157 -31.30 -9.91 22.77
CA LYS A 157 -31.50 -11.02 23.76
C LYS A 157 -31.77 -12.30 22.97
N LYS A 158 -30.95 -13.33 23.21
CA LYS A 158 -31.11 -14.67 22.63
C LYS A 158 -31.48 -15.64 23.75
N GLU A 159 -32.43 -16.53 23.50
CA GLU A 159 -32.67 -17.69 24.35
C GLU A 159 -31.57 -18.75 24.19
N GLU A 160 -31.56 -19.75 25.07
CA GLU A 160 -30.54 -20.82 25.01
C GLU A 160 -30.58 -21.63 23.71
N ASP A 161 -31.72 -21.65 23.00
CA ASP A 161 -31.89 -22.30 21.70
C ASP A 161 -31.46 -21.44 20.52
N GLY A 162 -31.00 -20.19 20.77
CA GLY A 162 -30.54 -19.25 19.75
C GLY A 162 -31.66 -18.40 19.13
N SER A 163 -32.93 -18.54 19.54
CA SER A 163 -34.03 -17.69 19.10
C SER A 163 -33.89 -16.27 19.63
N ILE A 164 -34.35 -15.29 18.83
CA ILE A 164 -34.34 -13.87 19.22
C ILE A 164 -35.59 -13.57 19.99
N VAL A 165 -35.45 -13.06 21.20
CA VAL A 165 -36.59 -12.60 22.03
C VAL A 165 -36.85 -11.14 21.71
N PHE A 166 -38.04 -10.83 21.20
CA PHE A 166 -38.56 -9.48 21.14
C PHE A 166 -39.39 -9.24 22.40
N GLU A 167 -38.99 -8.29 23.24
CA GLU A 167 -39.86 -7.86 24.36
C GLU A 167 -40.95 -6.96 23.77
N ASP A 168 -42.22 -7.38 23.92
CA ASP A 168 -43.38 -6.70 23.33
C ASP A 168 -43.56 -5.24 23.79
N GLU A 169 -42.90 -4.81 24.87
CA GLU A 169 -42.99 -3.43 25.38
C GLU A 169 -42.31 -2.40 24.51
N ASP A 170 -41.36 -2.79 23.66
CA ASP A 170 -40.60 -1.87 22.79
C ASP A 170 -41.19 -1.72 21.36
N SER A 171 -42.11 -2.62 20.97
CA SER A 171 -42.63 -2.64 19.58
C SER A 171 -43.56 -1.48 19.28
N ASP A 172 -44.38 -1.06 20.22
CA ASP A 172 -45.36 0.02 20.00
C ASP A 172 -44.68 1.41 19.95
N GLU A 173 -43.63 1.63 20.74
CA GLU A 173 -42.85 2.88 20.71
C GLU A 173 -42.00 3.05 19.48
N ILE A 174 -41.53 1.95 18.88
CA ILE A 174 -40.69 1.94 17.65
C ILE A 174 -41.56 2.20 16.43
N ILE A 175 -42.73 1.60 16.34
CA ILE A 175 -43.70 1.77 15.23
C ILE A 175 -44.20 3.21 15.15
N ASP A 176 -44.50 3.84 16.26
CA ASP A 176 -44.96 5.23 16.34
C ASP A 176 -43.86 6.25 15.98
N LYS A 177 -42.58 5.93 16.25
CA LYS A 177 -41.46 6.82 15.93
C LYS A 177 -41.04 6.77 14.46
N PHE A 178 -41.29 5.70 13.74
CA PHE A 178 -40.84 5.54 12.36
C PHE A 178 -41.93 5.80 11.31
N GLN A 179 -43.23 6.05 11.71
CA GLN A 179 -44.35 6.34 10.80
C GLN A 179 -44.24 5.56 9.47
N LEU A 180 -44.22 4.24 9.55
CA LEU A 180 -44.37 3.34 8.41
C LEU A 180 -45.80 2.92 8.25
#